data_30bfe5e816e3458d65f433d00aca0641
#
_entry.id   30bfe5e816e3458d65f433d00aca0641
#
_cell.length_a   1.000
_cell.length_b   1.000
_cell.length_c   1.000
_cell.angle_alpha   90.00
_cell.angle_beta   90.00
_cell.angle_gamma   90.00
#
_symmetry.space_group_name_H-M   'P 1'
#
loop_
_entity.id
_entity.type
_entity.pdbx_description
1 polymer ?
#
loop_
_entity_poly.entity_id
_entity_poly.type
_entity_poly.pdbx_seq_one_letter_code
_entity_poly.pdbx_strand_id
1 'polypeptide(L)'
;MADRAARGQAHLWVVQRITAMILALAVLVHLITIIIAVRGGLSAREILVRTQGSEAWLIFYVVFALAAGLHGAIGLRNIAGETLGWRGRGLDFCWLGLGLLTAAFGIRAAFGLYA
;
A
#
# COMPACT_ATOMS: atom_id res chain seq x y z
N MET A 1 -26.34 -18.15 -0.94
CA MET A 1 -26.15 -16.70 -0.92
C MET A 1 -25.41 -16.22 0.32
N ALA A 2 -25.90 -16.55 1.52
CA ALA A 2 -25.24 -16.19 2.77
C ALA A 2 -23.79 -16.68 2.86
N ASP A 3 -23.52 -17.90 2.39
CA ASP A 3 -22.18 -18.49 2.40
C ASP A 3 -21.18 -17.76 1.50
N ARG A 4 -21.63 -17.25 0.36
CA ARG A 4 -20.76 -16.48 -0.55
C ARG A 4 -20.40 -15.12 0.07
N ALA A 5 -21.36 -14.45 0.68
CA ALA A 5 -21.13 -13.18 1.37
C ALA A 5 -20.19 -13.37 2.56
N ALA A 6 -20.39 -14.42 3.35
CA ALA A 6 -19.53 -14.74 4.49
C ALA A 6 -18.09 -15.07 4.05
N ARG A 7 -17.93 -15.85 2.97
CA ARG A 7 -16.61 -16.15 2.39
C ARG A 7 -15.91 -14.90 1.86
N GLY A 8 -16.65 -14.03 1.17
CA GLY A 8 -16.12 -12.76 0.68
C GLY A 8 -15.63 -11.88 1.82
N GLN A 9 -16.39 -11.78 2.90
CA GLN A 9 -15.99 -11.02 4.09
C GLN A 9 -14.77 -11.66 4.77
N ALA A 10 -14.71 -12.98 4.85
CA ALA A 10 -13.55 -13.68 5.42
C ALA A 10 -12.30 -13.44 4.58
N HIS A 11 -12.39 -13.49 3.25
CA HIS A 11 -11.26 -13.19 2.37
C HIS A 11 -10.77 -11.76 2.54
N LEU A 12 -11.67 -10.78 2.59
CA LEU A 12 -11.31 -9.38 2.80
C LEU A 12 -10.63 -9.18 4.17
N TRP A 13 -11.13 -9.86 5.19
CA TRP A 13 -10.53 -9.80 6.53
C TRP A 13 -9.10 -10.34 6.51
N VAL A 14 -8.88 -11.49 5.88
CA VAL A 14 -7.54 -12.10 5.76
C VAL A 14 -6.60 -11.19 4.97
N VAL A 15 -7.03 -10.65 3.83
CA VAL A 15 -6.24 -9.72 3.03
C VAL A 15 -5.88 -8.48 3.84
N GLN A 16 -6.84 -7.93 4.59
CA GLN A 16 -6.61 -6.75 5.43
C GLN A 16 -5.57 -7.04 6.53
N ARG A 17 -5.61 -8.22 7.13
CA ARG A 17 -4.63 -8.62 8.16
C ARG A 17 -3.25 -8.82 7.58
N ILE A 18 -3.14 -9.51 6.45
CA ILE A 18 -1.86 -9.77 5.78
C ILE A 18 -1.23 -8.45 5.31
N THR A 19 -2.01 -7.60 4.66
CA THR A 19 -1.52 -6.29 4.21
C THR A 19 -1.11 -5.40 5.39
N ALA A 20 -1.82 -5.46 6.51
CA ALA A 20 -1.44 -4.74 7.74
C ALA A 20 -0.06 -5.19 8.26
N MET A 21 0.20 -6.49 8.27
CA MET A 21 1.50 -7.03 8.70
C MET A 21 2.63 -6.63 7.75
N ILE A 22 2.39 -6.72 6.45
CA ILE A 22 3.35 -6.27 5.43
C ILE A 22 3.64 -4.78 5.59
N LEU A 23 2.60 -3.96 5.75
CA LEU A 23 2.74 -2.52 5.91
C LEU A 23 3.44 -2.15 7.21
N ALA A 24 3.17 -2.84 8.32
CA ALA A 24 3.85 -2.58 9.58
C ALA A 24 5.36 -2.73 9.43
N LEU A 25 5.81 -3.81 8.78
CA LEU A 25 7.22 -4.05 8.51
C LEU A 25 7.76 -3.04 7.47
N ALA A 26 7.03 -2.82 6.39
CA ALA A 26 7.45 -1.91 5.32
C ALA A 26 7.58 -0.46 5.81
N VAL A 27 6.62 0.02 6.59
CA VAL A 27 6.64 1.36 7.17
C VAL A 27 7.83 1.52 8.12
N LEU A 28 8.13 0.50 8.92
CA LEU A 28 9.28 0.52 9.82
C LEU A 28 10.60 0.66 9.03
N VAL A 29 10.78 -0.18 8.02
CA VAL A 29 11.97 -0.13 7.14
C VAL A 29 12.05 1.22 6.44
N HIS A 30 10.93 1.70 5.88
CA HIS A 30 10.87 2.99 5.18
C HIS A 30 11.22 4.15 6.12
N LEU A 31 10.71 4.14 7.35
CA LEU A 31 11.01 5.17 8.34
C LEU A 31 12.50 5.18 8.70
N ILE A 32 13.09 4.00 8.89
CA ILE A 32 14.54 3.90 9.15
C ILE A 32 15.34 4.47 7.98
N THR A 33 14.95 4.17 6.73
CA THR A 33 15.63 4.70 5.55
C THR A 33 15.48 6.22 5.44
N ILE A 34 14.33 6.78 5.80
CA ILE A 34 14.11 8.23 5.86
C ILE A 34 15.04 8.88 6.90
N ILE A 35 15.14 8.29 8.09
CA ILE A 35 16.02 8.82 9.15
C ILE A 35 17.46 8.84 8.68
N ILE A 36 17.94 7.78 8.03
CA ILE A 36 19.28 7.71 7.47
C ILE A 36 19.48 8.80 6.41
N ALA A 37 18.51 8.95 5.50
CA ALA A 37 18.58 9.97 4.44
C ALA A 37 18.62 11.39 5.01
N VAL A 38 17.81 11.69 6.02
CA VAL A 38 17.79 13.00 6.67
C VAL A 38 19.15 13.30 7.33
N ARG A 39 19.72 12.32 8.00
CA ARG A 39 21.05 12.49 8.63
C ARG A 39 22.17 12.69 7.60
N GLY A 40 22.02 12.11 6.41
CA GLY A 40 22.98 12.27 5.32
C GLY A 40 22.78 13.54 4.48
N GLY A 41 21.81 14.42 4.84
CA GLY A 41 21.57 15.68 4.15
C GLY A 41 20.36 15.68 3.20
N LEU A 42 19.62 14.58 3.12
CA LEU A 42 18.38 14.43 2.34
C LEU A 42 18.52 14.87 0.88
N SER A 43 19.60 14.46 0.22
CA SER A 43 19.80 14.75 -1.20
C SER A 43 19.22 13.64 -2.07
N ALA A 44 18.74 14.00 -3.27
CA ALA A 44 18.29 13.02 -4.26
C ALA A 44 19.40 12.03 -4.59
N ARG A 45 20.65 12.51 -4.68
CA ARG A 45 21.80 11.66 -4.94
C ARG A 45 21.97 10.56 -3.88
N GLU A 46 21.84 10.91 -2.62
CA GLU A 46 21.99 9.96 -1.52
C GLU A 46 20.93 8.85 -1.57
N ILE A 47 19.69 9.24 -1.86
CA ILE A 47 18.60 8.29 -2.01
C ILE A 47 18.86 7.38 -3.20
N LEU A 48 19.22 7.95 -4.36
CA LEU A 48 19.43 7.19 -5.61
C LEU A 48 20.64 6.27 -5.53
N VAL A 49 21.71 6.64 -4.84
CA VAL A 49 22.87 5.75 -4.64
C VAL A 49 22.46 4.43 -3.98
N ARG A 50 21.45 4.46 -3.10
CA ARG A 50 20.95 3.27 -2.42
C ARG A 50 19.99 2.47 -3.28
N THR A 51 19.13 3.14 -4.03
CA THR A 51 17.98 2.51 -4.71
C THR A 51 18.19 2.24 -6.18
N GLN A 52 19.02 3.04 -6.85
CA GLN A 52 19.22 2.94 -8.30
C GLN A 52 19.88 1.63 -8.66
N GLY A 53 19.25 0.90 -9.60
CA GLY A 53 19.71 -0.41 -10.04
C GLY A 53 19.55 -1.53 -9.02
N SER A 54 18.94 -1.27 -7.86
CA SER A 54 18.71 -2.27 -6.84
C SER A 54 17.36 -2.96 -7.02
N GLU A 55 17.38 -4.19 -7.48
CA GLU A 55 16.17 -5.01 -7.62
C GLU A 55 15.51 -5.27 -6.26
N ALA A 56 16.30 -5.43 -5.21
CA ALA A 56 15.77 -5.65 -3.85
C ALA A 56 14.93 -4.46 -3.38
N TRP A 57 15.41 -3.23 -3.58
CA TRP A 57 14.65 -2.04 -3.23
C TRP A 57 13.44 -1.84 -4.15
N LEU A 58 13.56 -2.18 -5.44
CA LEU A 58 12.42 -2.14 -6.36
C LEU A 58 11.30 -3.07 -5.90
N ILE A 59 11.62 -4.33 -5.61
CA ILE A 59 10.65 -5.31 -5.12
C ILE A 59 10.01 -4.84 -3.81
N PHE A 60 10.83 -4.34 -2.88
CA PHE A 60 10.34 -3.81 -1.61
C PHE A 60 9.30 -2.71 -1.81
N TYR A 61 9.59 -1.71 -2.63
CA TYR A 61 8.68 -0.59 -2.85
C TYR A 61 7.44 -0.97 -3.68
N VAL A 62 7.56 -1.92 -4.62
CA VAL A 62 6.40 -2.43 -5.35
C VAL A 62 5.46 -3.17 -4.40
N VAL A 63 5.99 -4.04 -3.55
CA VAL A 63 5.19 -4.76 -2.53
C VAL A 63 4.54 -3.77 -1.56
N PHE A 64 5.28 -2.77 -1.14
CA PHE A 64 4.78 -1.70 -0.27
C PHE A 64 3.60 -0.97 -0.92
N ALA A 65 3.74 -0.57 -2.20
CA ALA A 65 2.70 0.12 -2.95
C ALA A 65 1.44 -0.72 -3.11
N LEU A 66 1.60 -2.00 -3.45
CA LEU A 66 0.46 -2.92 -3.59
C LEU A 66 -0.25 -3.13 -2.24
N ALA A 67 0.50 -3.36 -1.18
CA ALA A 67 -0.07 -3.52 0.15
C ALA A 67 -0.78 -2.26 0.62
N ALA A 68 -0.21 -1.08 0.37
CA ALA A 68 -0.83 0.20 0.72
C ALA A 68 -2.13 0.43 -0.04
N GLY A 69 -2.15 0.13 -1.34
CA GLY A 69 -3.35 0.26 -2.16
C GLY A 69 -4.47 -0.66 -1.71
N LEU A 70 -4.18 -1.95 -1.50
CA LEU A 70 -5.16 -2.92 -1.03
C LEU A 70 -5.66 -2.61 0.38
N HIS A 71 -4.74 -2.37 1.30
CA HIS A 71 -5.07 -2.07 2.70
C HIS A 71 -5.89 -0.79 2.82
N GLY A 72 -5.49 0.25 2.11
CA GLY A 72 -6.19 1.53 2.08
C GLY A 72 -7.59 1.41 1.49
N ALA A 73 -7.74 0.71 0.37
CA ALA A 73 -9.04 0.51 -0.28
C ALA A 73 -10.01 -0.25 0.63
N ILE A 74 -9.58 -1.38 1.18
CA ILE A 74 -10.42 -2.19 2.08
C ILE A 74 -10.72 -1.41 3.37
N GLY A 75 -9.73 -0.75 3.94
CA GLY A 75 -9.88 0.03 5.16
C GLY A 75 -10.86 1.19 5.01
N LEU A 76 -10.75 1.96 3.94
CA LEU A 76 -11.68 3.06 3.66
C LEU A 76 -13.09 2.56 3.38
N ARG A 77 -13.22 1.46 2.63
CA ARG A 77 -14.51 0.81 2.42
C ARG A 77 -15.17 0.44 3.75
N ASN A 78 -14.42 -0.19 4.63
CA ASN A 78 -14.95 -0.61 5.93
C ASN A 78 -15.33 0.57 6.81
N ILE A 79 -14.46 1.57 6.92
CA ILE A 79 -14.71 2.77 7.71
C ILE A 79 -15.93 3.54 7.18
N ALA A 80 -16.03 3.72 5.88
CA ALA A 80 -17.17 4.40 5.27
C ALA A 80 -18.47 3.64 5.50
N GLY A 81 -18.45 2.31 5.40
CA GLY A 81 -19.60 1.46 5.65
C GLY A 81 -20.05 1.48 7.12
N GLU A 82 -19.11 1.44 8.04
CA GLU A 82 -19.40 1.38 9.47
C GLU A 82 -19.79 2.75 10.06
N THR A 83 -19.14 3.82 9.62
CA THR A 83 -19.28 5.15 10.19
C THR A 83 -20.35 5.97 9.48
N LEU A 84 -20.37 5.94 8.15
CA LEU A 84 -21.26 6.77 7.32
C LEU A 84 -22.39 5.98 6.68
N GLY A 85 -22.39 4.67 6.81
CA GLY A 85 -23.36 3.80 6.15
C GLY A 85 -23.23 3.76 4.64
N TRP A 86 -22.13 4.22 4.08
CA TRP A 86 -21.88 4.25 2.63
C TRP A 86 -21.53 2.86 2.13
N ARG A 87 -22.51 2.21 1.53
CA ARG A 87 -22.39 0.86 1.00
C ARG A 87 -22.98 0.79 -0.40
N GLY A 88 -22.51 -0.16 -1.19
CA GLY A 88 -23.01 -0.43 -2.52
C GLY A 88 -21.88 -0.69 -3.52
N ARG A 89 -22.24 -1.31 -4.65
CA ARG A 89 -21.27 -1.67 -5.70
C ARG A 89 -20.56 -0.44 -6.29
N GLY A 90 -21.29 0.67 -6.48
CA GLY A 90 -20.71 1.89 -6.99
C GLY A 90 -19.60 2.44 -6.08
N LEU A 91 -19.82 2.40 -4.76
CA LEU A 91 -18.83 2.80 -3.79
C LEU A 91 -17.66 1.81 -3.70
N ASP A 92 -17.94 0.50 -3.82
CA ASP A 92 -16.89 -0.52 -3.86
C ASP A 92 -15.95 -0.30 -5.05
N PHE A 93 -16.48 0.05 -6.22
CA PHE A 93 -15.66 0.43 -7.38
C PHE A 93 -14.85 1.69 -7.14
N CYS A 94 -15.39 2.68 -6.42
CA CYS A 94 -14.66 3.88 -6.05
C CYS A 94 -13.48 3.56 -5.13
N TRP A 95 -13.67 2.71 -4.11
CA TRP A 95 -12.61 2.31 -3.20
C TRP A 95 -11.54 1.50 -3.92
N LEU A 96 -11.96 0.57 -4.78
CA LEU A 96 -11.04 -0.20 -5.61
C LEU A 96 -10.23 0.71 -6.55
N GLY A 97 -10.89 1.65 -7.21
CA GLY A 97 -10.24 2.63 -8.07
C GLY A 97 -9.21 3.47 -7.33
N LEU A 98 -9.53 3.92 -6.13
CA LEU A 98 -8.62 4.68 -5.27
C LEU A 98 -7.40 3.83 -4.86
N GLY A 99 -7.63 2.56 -4.52
CA GLY A 99 -6.55 1.63 -4.20
C GLY A 99 -5.64 1.36 -5.38
N LEU A 100 -6.21 1.14 -6.57
CA LEU A 100 -5.44 0.96 -7.80
C LEU A 100 -4.63 2.20 -8.16
N LEU A 101 -5.21 3.39 -8.00
CA LEU A 101 -4.52 4.65 -8.24
C LEU A 101 -3.35 4.84 -7.28
N THR A 102 -3.54 4.55 -6.01
CA THR A 102 -2.49 4.61 -4.99
C THR A 102 -1.36 3.65 -5.32
N ALA A 103 -1.69 2.40 -5.66
CA ALA A 103 -0.72 1.39 -6.07
C ALA A 103 0.05 1.82 -7.33
N ALA A 104 -0.65 2.36 -8.33
CA ALA A 104 -0.04 2.80 -9.57
C ALA A 104 0.98 3.93 -9.34
N PHE A 105 0.63 4.94 -8.54
CA PHE A 105 1.57 6.01 -8.19
C PHE A 105 2.76 5.49 -7.38
N GLY A 106 2.52 4.59 -6.44
CA GLY A 106 3.59 3.97 -5.66
C GLY A 106 4.54 3.14 -6.51
N ILE A 107 4.03 2.37 -7.45
CA ILE A 107 4.83 1.57 -8.38
C ILE A 107 5.63 2.49 -9.31
N ARG A 108 5.01 3.57 -9.82
CA ARG A 108 5.72 4.57 -10.62
C ARG A 108 6.89 5.17 -9.84
N ALA A 109 6.67 5.52 -8.59
CA ALA A 109 7.72 6.04 -7.72
C ALA A 109 8.83 5.00 -7.51
N ALA A 110 8.48 3.72 -7.31
CA ALA A 110 9.45 2.64 -7.16
C ALA A 110 10.36 2.51 -8.39
N PHE A 111 9.80 2.55 -9.59
CA PHE A 111 10.58 2.53 -10.83
C PHE A 111 11.40 3.80 -11.02
N GLY A 112 10.90 4.94 -10.57
CA GLY A 112 11.66 6.19 -10.58
C GLY A 112 12.91 6.13 -9.70
N LEU A 113 12.85 5.42 -8.58
CA LEU A 113 14.01 5.19 -7.71
C LEU A 113 14.97 4.15 -8.30
N TYR A 114 14.47 3.19 -9.04
CA TYR A 114 15.26 2.13 -9.68
C TYR A 114 16.02 2.63 -10.91
N ALA A 115 15.35 3.40 -11.74
CA ALA A 115 15.94 3.97 -12.95
C ALA A 115 16.90 5.12 -12.62
#